data_0097983bdb530de531f53229ef1d6b42
#
_entry.id   0097983bdb530de531f53229ef1d6b42
#
_cell.length_a   1.000
_cell.length_b   1.000
_cell.length_c   1.000
_cell.angle_alpha   90.00
_cell.angle_beta   90.00
_cell.angle_gamma   90.00
#
_symmetry.space_group_name_H-M   'P 1'
#
loop_
_entity.id
_entity.type
_entity.pdbx_description
1 polymer ?
#
loop_
_entity_poly.entity_id
_entity_poly.type
_entity_poly.pdbx_seq_one_letter_code
_entity_poly.pdbx_strand_id
1 'polypeptide(L)'
;MYKRQIYAITFFVIFFWAAYEQSGASLTFFADEQTDRNILGWEMPASYFQSFNPIFIVLLVPVFNILWDFLRRHGKEPAATMKQAIGLALLGVGYLVIAFGVDNLDPAVKVSIMWLTTLYFMQTLGELCLEPIGLSIVNRLSPARFSSLLMGVWCLSSAAANKLAGVLSGLYPADGKITSFLGYQIADLSDFFMIFVWMSFAAAIVLALLSKRLEKLM
;
A
#
# COMPACT_ATOMS: atom_id res chain seq x y z
N MET A 1 1.70 17.06 23.22
CA MET A 1 1.70 15.59 23.23
C MET A 1 1.14 15.02 21.91
N TYR A 2 -0.01 15.45 21.45
CA TYR A 2 -0.69 14.98 20.21
C TYR A 2 0.11 15.12 18.90
N LYS A 3 0.94 16.17 18.77
CA LYS A 3 1.76 16.40 17.58
C LYS A 3 2.69 15.21 17.23
N ARG A 4 3.32 14.62 18.27
CA ARG A 4 4.26 13.49 18.09
C ARG A 4 3.57 12.24 17.53
N GLN A 5 2.32 11.99 17.91
CA GLN A 5 1.52 10.86 17.43
C GLN A 5 1.13 11.05 15.97
N ILE A 6 0.63 12.25 15.61
CA ILE A 6 0.27 12.57 14.22
C ILE A 6 1.49 12.42 13.32
N TYR A 7 2.64 12.97 13.70
CA TYR A 7 3.86 12.83 12.91
C TYR A 7 4.32 11.39 12.76
N ALA A 8 4.25 10.59 13.83
CA ALA A 8 4.60 9.16 13.75
C ALA A 8 3.67 8.41 12.80
N ILE A 9 2.36 8.59 12.92
CA ILE A 9 1.38 7.96 12.06
C ILE A 9 1.57 8.40 10.60
N THR A 10 1.70 9.70 10.36
CA THR A 10 1.93 10.29 9.04
C THR A 10 3.21 9.76 8.39
N PHE A 11 4.27 9.55 9.19
CA PHE A 11 5.51 8.97 8.69
C PHE A 11 5.32 7.55 8.13
N PHE A 12 4.58 6.68 8.84
CA PHE A 12 4.33 5.32 8.35
C PHE A 12 3.39 5.27 7.14
N VAL A 13 2.49 6.23 7.04
CA VAL A 13 1.58 6.37 5.89
C VAL A 13 2.35 6.67 4.60
N ILE A 14 3.51 7.34 4.66
CA ILE A 14 4.36 7.57 3.49
C ILE A 14 4.77 6.25 2.83
N PHE A 15 5.13 5.23 3.60
CA PHE A 15 5.53 3.93 3.05
C PHE A 15 4.36 3.19 2.39
N PHE A 16 3.15 3.30 2.95
CA PHE A 16 1.95 2.75 2.34
C PHE A 16 1.70 3.39 0.97
N TRP A 17 1.61 4.72 0.93
CA TRP A 17 1.31 5.43 -0.31
C TRP A 17 2.45 5.29 -1.33
N ALA A 18 3.71 5.23 -0.92
CA ALA A 18 4.83 5.02 -1.84
C ALA A 18 4.75 3.67 -2.57
N ALA A 19 4.29 2.62 -1.90
CA ALA A 19 4.05 1.33 -2.53
C ALA A 19 2.72 1.33 -3.31
N TYR A 20 1.68 1.97 -2.80
CA TYR A 20 0.38 2.07 -3.46
C TYR A 20 0.47 2.81 -4.81
N GLU A 21 1.17 3.93 -4.86
CA GLU A 21 1.34 4.76 -6.06
C GLU A 21 2.15 4.08 -7.18
N GLN A 22 2.72 2.90 -6.91
CA GLN A 22 3.25 2.06 -7.99
C GLN A 22 2.18 1.64 -9.00
N SER A 23 0.91 1.68 -8.61
CA SER A 23 -0.23 1.41 -9.50
C SER A 23 -0.28 2.34 -10.72
N GLY A 24 0.14 3.59 -10.55
CA GLY A 24 0.25 4.59 -11.63
C GLY A 24 1.63 4.62 -12.31
N ALA A 25 2.58 3.80 -11.87
CA ALA A 25 3.96 3.80 -12.35
C ALA A 25 4.40 2.37 -12.76
N SER A 26 5.23 1.71 -11.95
CA SER A 26 5.82 0.41 -12.29
C SER A 26 4.80 -0.70 -12.53
N LEU A 27 3.68 -0.72 -11.81
CA LEU A 27 2.63 -1.73 -12.03
C LEU A 27 1.89 -1.54 -13.37
N THR A 28 1.82 -0.33 -13.89
CA THR A 28 1.28 -0.09 -15.24
C THR A 28 2.22 -0.64 -16.30
N PHE A 29 3.54 -0.46 -16.16
CA PHE A 29 4.53 -1.09 -17.04
C PHE A 29 4.47 -2.60 -16.96
N PHE A 30 4.42 -3.15 -15.75
CA PHE A 30 4.27 -4.58 -15.53
C PHE A 30 2.98 -5.13 -16.17
N ALA A 31 1.87 -4.41 -16.05
CA ALA A 31 0.60 -4.79 -16.67
C ALA A 31 0.72 -4.83 -18.20
N ASP A 32 1.45 -3.90 -18.80
CA ASP A 32 1.59 -3.80 -20.25
C ASP A 32 2.55 -4.84 -20.82
N GLU A 33 3.71 -5.00 -20.21
CA GLU A 33 4.80 -5.83 -20.72
C GLU A 33 4.66 -7.32 -20.33
N GLN A 34 4.33 -7.58 -19.06
CA GLN A 34 4.48 -8.89 -18.44
C GLN A 34 3.15 -9.60 -18.12
N THR A 35 2.00 -8.94 -18.26
CA THR A 35 0.70 -9.54 -17.90
C THR A 35 -0.05 -9.97 -19.15
N ASP A 36 -0.58 -11.22 -19.14
CA ASP A 36 -1.53 -11.66 -20.16
C ASP A 36 -2.88 -10.98 -19.93
N ARG A 37 -3.17 -10.01 -20.80
CA ARG A 37 -4.37 -9.16 -20.74
C ARG A 37 -5.49 -9.63 -21.68
N ASN A 38 -5.32 -10.81 -22.31
CA ASN A 38 -6.32 -11.30 -23.24
C ASN A 38 -7.49 -11.95 -22.48
N ILE A 39 -8.65 -11.34 -22.57
CA ILE A 39 -9.90 -11.83 -21.98
C ILE A 39 -10.89 -12.15 -23.11
N LEU A 40 -11.11 -13.43 -23.36
CA LEU A 40 -12.06 -13.88 -24.39
C LEU A 40 -11.83 -13.27 -25.79
N GLY A 41 -10.57 -13.06 -26.18
CA GLY A 41 -10.21 -12.48 -27.47
C GLY A 41 -10.15 -10.95 -27.50
N TRP A 42 -10.42 -10.29 -26.37
CA TRP A 42 -10.23 -8.84 -26.22
C TRP A 42 -9.02 -8.54 -25.33
N GLU A 43 -8.11 -7.71 -25.82
CA GLU A 43 -6.96 -7.27 -25.06
C GLU A 43 -7.32 -6.05 -24.19
N MET A 44 -7.34 -6.27 -22.87
CA MET A 44 -7.66 -5.21 -21.90
C MET A 44 -6.51 -4.18 -21.82
N PRO A 45 -6.77 -2.88 -21.97
CA PRO A 45 -5.76 -1.86 -21.76
C PRO A 45 -5.17 -1.90 -20.34
N ALA A 46 -3.84 -1.74 -20.21
CA ALA A 46 -3.15 -1.79 -18.90
C ALA A 46 -3.71 -0.77 -17.89
N SER A 47 -4.18 0.38 -18.36
CA SER A 47 -4.79 1.42 -17.50
C SER A 47 -6.08 0.97 -16.80
N TYR A 48 -6.76 -0.07 -17.30
CA TYR A 48 -8.00 -0.56 -16.68
C TYR A 48 -7.77 -1.21 -15.32
N PHE A 49 -6.56 -1.70 -15.03
CA PHE A 49 -6.22 -2.19 -13.71
C PHE A 49 -6.40 -1.13 -12.61
N GLN A 50 -6.13 0.14 -12.92
CA GLN A 50 -6.33 1.22 -11.97
C GLN A 50 -7.82 1.39 -11.57
N SER A 51 -8.76 0.96 -12.43
CA SER A 51 -10.18 0.98 -12.12
C SER A 51 -10.61 -0.12 -11.14
N PHE A 52 -9.78 -1.14 -10.90
CA PHE A 52 -10.09 -2.20 -9.94
C PHE A 52 -10.15 -1.67 -8.51
N ASN A 53 -9.29 -0.72 -8.16
CA ASN A 53 -9.31 -0.14 -6.82
C ASN A 53 -10.66 0.53 -6.50
N PRO A 54 -11.18 1.51 -7.26
CA PRO A 54 -12.50 2.10 -6.96
C PRO A 54 -13.64 1.06 -6.96
N ILE A 55 -13.59 0.05 -7.82
CA ILE A 55 -14.58 -1.04 -7.83
C ILE A 55 -14.52 -1.83 -6.51
N PHE A 56 -13.32 -2.23 -6.10
CA PHE A 56 -13.13 -2.94 -4.82
C PHE A 56 -13.52 -2.07 -3.61
N ILE A 57 -13.24 -0.76 -3.63
CA ILE A 57 -13.68 0.15 -2.56
C ILE A 57 -15.21 0.09 -2.42
N VAL A 58 -15.95 0.28 -3.51
CA VAL A 58 -17.42 0.26 -3.49
C VAL A 58 -17.97 -1.07 -2.94
N LEU A 59 -17.36 -2.18 -3.32
CA LEU A 59 -17.78 -3.51 -2.87
C LEU A 59 -17.37 -3.82 -1.42
N LEU A 60 -16.21 -3.37 -0.99
CA LEU A 60 -15.62 -3.75 0.30
C LEU A 60 -15.97 -2.79 1.45
N VAL A 61 -16.27 -1.51 1.19
CA VAL A 61 -16.66 -0.56 2.24
C VAL A 61 -17.81 -1.06 3.10
N PRO A 62 -18.93 -1.58 2.55
CA PRO A 62 -19.99 -2.14 3.37
C PRO A 62 -19.52 -3.32 4.22
N VAL A 63 -18.69 -4.20 3.66
CA VAL A 63 -18.13 -5.36 4.36
C VAL A 63 -17.24 -4.92 5.52
N PHE A 64 -16.37 -3.94 5.31
CA PHE A 64 -15.51 -3.39 6.35
C PHE A 64 -16.28 -2.68 7.46
N ASN A 65 -17.35 -1.96 7.13
CA ASN A 65 -18.24 -1.35 8.12
C ASN A 65 -18.88 -2.42 9.01
N ILE A 66 -19.41 -3.48 8.43
CA ILE A 66 -19.99 -4.61 9.18
C ILE A 66 -18.90 -5.29 10.04
N LEU A 67 -17.71 -5.51 9.50
CA LEU A 67 -16.59 -6.13 10.22
C LEU A 67 -16.16 -5.31 11.44
N TRP A 68 -15.98 -3.99 11.27
CA TRP A 68 -15.56 -3.12 12.38
C TRP A 68 -16.66 -2.97 13.43
N ASP A 69 -17.92 -2.89 13.03
CA ASP A 69 -19.05 -2.86 13.96
C ASP A 69 -19.20 -4.18 14.73
N PHE A 70 -19.02 -5.31 14.06
CA PHE A 70 -19.02 -6.61 14.72
C PHE A 70 -17.90 -6.73 15.76
N LEU A 71 -16.66 -6.37 15.40
CA LEU A 71 -15.52 -6.40 16.32
C LEU A 71 -15.72 -5.44 17.51
N ARG A 72 -16.28 -4.26 17.27
CA ARG A 72 -16.61 -3.27 18.31
C ARG A 72 -17.61 -3.80 19.30
N ARG A 73 -18.69 -4.41 18.82
CA ARG A 73 -19.73 -5.02 19.68
C ARG A 73 -19.20 -6.15 20.57
N HIS A 74 -18.16 -6.84 20.11
CA HIS A 74 -17.51 -7.92 20.88
C HIS A 74 -16.31 -7.44 21.72
N GLY A 75 -16.03 -6.14 21.77
CA GLY A 75 -14.88 -5.59 22.48
C GLY A 75 -13.50 -6.01 21.95
N LYS A 76 -13.46 -6.47 20.69
CA LYS A 76 -12.23 -6.96 20.02
C LYS A 76 -11.76 -6.02 18.89
N GLU A 77 -12.30 -4.81 18.83
CA GLU A 77 -11.87 -3.85 17.81
C GLU A 77 -10.41 -3.46 18.02
N PRO A 78 -9.53 -3.66 17.03
CA PRO A 78 -8.15 -3.23 17.13
C PRO A 78 -8.06 -1.71 17.25
N ALA A 79 -7.07 -1.23 17.96
CA ALA A 79 -6.81 0.19 18.04
C ALA A 79 -6.48 0.78 16.65
N ALA A 80 -6.68 2.08 16.53
CA ALA A 80 -6.54 2.78 15.25
C ALA A 80 -5.14 2.61 14.61
N THR A 81 -4.08 2.70 15.43
CA THR A 81 -2.70 2.47 14.97
C THR A 81 -2.44 1.01 14.58
N MET A 82 -3.09 0.05 15.25
CA MET A 82 -3.01 -1.35 14.88
C MET A 82 -3.71 -1.64 13.54
N LYS A 83 -4.86 -1.00 13.27
CA LYS A 83 -5.54 -1.13 11.98
C LYS A 83 -4.65 -0.63 10.84
N GLN A 84 -3.91 0.47 11.05
CA GLN A 84 -2.94 0.96 10.06
C GLN A 84 -1.77 -0.02 9.86
N ALA A 85 -1.27 -0.65 10.93
CA ALA A 85 -0.25 -1.70 10.81
C ALA A 85 -0.77 -2.92 10.03
N ILE A 86 -2.04 -3.31 10.24
CA ILE A 86 -2.70 -4.36 9.45
C ILE A 86 -2.79 -3.94 7.97
N GLY A 87 -3.15 -2.69 7.68
CA GLY A 87 -3.18 -2.17 6.31
C GLY A 87 -1.83 -2.28 5.59
N LEU A 88 -0.75 -1.89 6.28
CA LEU A 88 0.62 -2.05 5.76
C LEU A 88 1.00 -3.53 5.54
N ALA A 89 0.60 -4.42 6.45
CA ALA A 89 0.86 -5.85 6.31
C ALA A 89 0.09 -6.46 5.13
N LEU A 90 -1.16 -6.08 4.91
CA LEU A 90 -1.98 -6.51 3.76
C LEU A 90 -1.35 -6.06 2.44
N LEU A 91 -0.85 -4.83 2.37
CA LEU A 91 -0.11 -4.32 1.22
C LEU A 91 1.15 -5.18 0.97
N GLY A 92 1.92 -5.48 2.03
CA GLY A 92 3.10 -6.35 1.94
C GLY A 92 2.76 -7.77 1.45
N VAL A 93 1.63 -8.34 1.90
CA VAL A 93 1.14 -9.64 1.38
C VAL A 93 0.79 -9.55 -0.10
N GLY A 94 0.16 -8.46 -0.54
CA GLY A 94 -0.14 -8.25 -1.96
C GLY A 94 1.11 -8.26 -2.82
N TYR A 95 2.15 -7.54 -2.42
CA TYR A 95 3.44 -7.52 -3.11
C TYR A 95 4.18 -8.87 -3.02
N LEU A 96 4.04 -9.58 -1.91
CA LEU A 96 4.62 -10.92 -1.76
C LEU A 96 3.99 -11.91 -2.75
N VAL A 97 2.67 -11.86 -2.91
CA VAL A 97 1.95 -12.71 -3.86
C VAL A 97 2.45 -12.48 -5.28
N ILE A 98 2.58 -11.23 -5.73
CA ILE A 98 3.06 -10.95 -7.10
C ILE A 98 4.54 -11.29 -7.25
N ALA A 99 5.38 -11.07 -6.23
CA ALA A 99 6.79 -11.45 -6.26
C ALA A 99 6.97 -12.96 -6.49
N PHE A 100 6.16 -13.79 -5.81
CA PHE A 100 6.13 -15.23 -6.07
C PHE A 100 5.56 -15.57 -7.45
N GLY A 101 4.60 -14.81 -7.95
CA GLY A 101 4.01 -15.01 -9.27
C GLY A 101 4.97 -14.75 -10.42
N VAL A 102 6.02 -13.96 -10.19
CA VAL A 102 7.05 -13.64 -11.21
C VAL A 102 8.41 -14.25 -10.92
N ASP A 103 8.53 -15.05 -9.84
CA ASP A 103 9.78 -15.69 -9.47
C ASP A 103 10.21 -16.73 -10.52
N ASN A 104 11.46 -16.67 -10.95
CA ASN A 104 12.04 -17.57 -11.95
C ASN A 104 11.28 -17.69 -13.28
N LEU A 105 10.50 -16.66 -13.65
CA LEU A 105 9.81 -16.63 -14.93
C LEU A 105 10.77 -16.22 -16.07
N ASP A 106 10.65 -16.91 -17.19
CA ASP A 106 11.27 -16.47 -18.44
C ASP A 106 10.66 -15.11 -18.83
N PRO A 107 11.46 -14.07 -19.12
CA PRO A 107 10.98 -12.75 -19.55
C PRO A 107 10.02 -12.78 -20.75
N ALA A 108 10.06 -13.86 -21.54
CA ALA A 108 9.14 -14.05 -22.69
C ALA A 108 7.74 -14.55 -22.29
N VAL A 109 7.56 -15.02 -21.04
CA VAL A 109 6.29 -15.62 -20.58
C VAL A 109 5.48 -14.61 -19.81
N LYS A 110 4.30 -14.26 -20.32
CA LYS A 110 3.37 -13.38 -19.63
C LYS A 110 2.67 -14.10 -18.47
N VAL A 111 2.56 -13.42 -17.34
CA VAL A 111 1.87 -13.91 -16.15
C VAL A 111 0.36 -13.73 -16.24
N SER A 112 -0.39 -14.56 -15.52
CA SER A 112 -1.85 -14.44 -15.45
C SER A 112 -2.28 -13.10 -14.84
N ILE A 113 -3.34 -12.51 -15.39
CA ILE A 113 -4.02 -11.32 -14.88
C ILE A 113 -4.39 -11.42 -13.38
N MET A 114 -4.58 -12.65 -12.88
CA MET A 114 -5.00 -12.90 -11.50
C MET A 114 -3.96 -12.43 -10.47
N TRP A 115 -2.66 -12.50 -10.78
CA TRP A 115 -1.61 -12.05 -9.87
C TRP A 115 -1.73 -10.55 -9.59
N LEU A 116 -1.85 -9.78 -10.66
CA LEU A 116 -2.00 -8.32 -10.56
C LEU A 116 -3.35 -7.93 -9.93
N THR A 117 -4.44 -8.62 -10.30
CA THR A 117 -5.76 -8.39 -9.69
C THR A 117 -5.74 -8.66 -8.18
N THR A 118 -5.04 -9.72 -7.74
CA THR A 118 -4.88 -10.04 -6.31
C THR A 118 -4.09 -8.95 -5.59
N LEU A 119 -3.04 -8.41 -6.21
CA LEU A 119 -2.30 -7.28 -5.64
C LEU A 119 -3.20 -6.07 -5.44
N TYR A 120 -3.97 -5.65 -6.46
CA TYR A 120 -4.91 -4.52 -6.35
C TYR A 120 -5.98 -4.76 -5.28
N PHE A 121 -6.46 -5.99 -5.16
CA PHE A 121 -7.39 -6.38 -4.10
C PHE A 121 -6.77 -6.20 -2.70
N MET A 122 -5.55 -6.71 -2.49
CA MET A 122 -4.83 -6.56 -1.22
C MET A 122 -4.46 -5.10 -0.91
N GLN A 123 -4.10 -4.32 -1.91
CA GLN A 123 -3.89 -2.88 -1.78
C GLN A 123 -5.16 -2.17 -1.28
N THR A 124 -6.31 -2.49 -1.87
CA THR A 124 -7.59 -1.90 -1.46
C THR A 124 -7.99 -2.30 -0.03
N LEU A 125 -7.78 -3.56 0.36
CA LEU A 125 -7.98 -3.99 1.75
C LEU A 125 -7.09 -3.20 2.72
N GLY A 126 -5.83 -2.98 2.34
CA GLY A 126 -4.88 -2.19 3.12
C GLY A 126 -5.31 -0.72 3.24
N GLU A 127 -5.75 -0.12 2.15
CA GLU A 127 -6.26 1.26 2.08
C GLU A 127 -7.46 1.46 3.01
N LEU A 128 -8.45 0.56 2.96
CA LEU A 128 -9.64 0.61 3.82
C LEU A 128 -9.31 0.46 5.33
N CYS A 129 -8.20 -0.20 5.65
CA CYS A 129 -7.70 -0.26 7.03
C CYS A 129 -6.94 0.99 7.46
N LEU A 130 -6.37 1.77 6.52
CA LEU A 130 -5.41 2.82 6.83
C LEU A 130 -6.00 4.22 6.68
N GLU A 131 -6.58 4.56 5.54
CA GLU A 131 -6.91 5.94 5.19
C GLU A 131 -8.06 6.53 6.01
N PRO A 132 -9.25 5.88 6.16
CA PRO A 132 -10.34 6.46 6.92
C PRO A 132 -9.97 6.67 8.39
N ILE A 133 -9.10 5.82 8.91
CA ILE A 133 -8.63 5.87 10.30
C ILE A 133 -7.60 6.98 10.47
N GLY A 134 -6.66 7.14 9.52
CA GLY A 134 -5.66 8.18 9.56
C GLY A 134 -6.29 9.57 9.55
N LEU A 135 -7.21 9.85 8.64
CA LEU A 135 -7.97 11.10 8.58
C LEU A 135 -8.76 11.35 9.87
N SER A 136 -9.40 10.31 10.42
CA SER A 136 -10.13 10.41 11.69
C SER A 136 -9.22 10.78 12.85
N ILE A 137 -8.03 10.17 12.95
CA ILE A 137 -7.05 10.47 14.00
C ILE A 137 -6.57 11.92 13.90
N VAL A 138 -6.19 12.38 12.71
CA VAL A 138 -5.75 13.76 12.49
C VAL A 138 -6.83 14.73 12.94
N ASN A 139 -8.09 14.51 12.55
CA ASN A 139 -9.20 15.37 12.95
C ASN A 139 -9.47 15.36 14.46
N ARG A 140 -9.43 14.19 15.11
CA ARG A 140 -9.69 14.05 16.56
C ARG A 140 -8.60 14.62 17.45
N LEU A 141 -7.32 14.44 17.03
CA LEU A 141 -6.17 14.87 17.82
C LEU A 141 -5.77 16.33 17.55
N SER A 142 -6.30 16.95 16.50
CA SER A 142 -5.97 18.32 16.14
C SER A 142 -6.74 19.32 17.01
N PRO A 143 -6.06 20.18 17.77
CA PRO A 143 -6.72 21.34 18.37
C PRO A 143 -7.35 22.20 17.28
N ALA A 144 -8.53 22.77 17.51
CA ALA A 144 -9.27 23.56 16.52
C ALA A 144 -8.40 24.65 15.85
N ARG A 145 -7.52 25.28 16.61
CA ARG A 145 -6.59 26.32 16.12
C ARG A 145 -5.58 25.80 15.08
N PHE A 146 -5.21 24.52 15.12
CA PHE A 146 -4.16 23.93 14.29
C PHE A 146 -4.67 22.83 13.37
N SER A 147 -5.98 22.65 13.27
CA SER A 147 -6.59 21.57 12.49
C SER A 147 -6.18 21.64 11.01
N SER A 148 -6.28 22.80 10.39
CA SER A 148 -5.89 23.00 8.99
C SER A 148 -4.39 22.77 8.76
N LEU A 149 -3.53 23.18 9.71
CA LEU A 149 -2.09 22.95 9.62
C LEU A 149 -1.75 21.46 9.68
N LEU A 150 -2.37 20.72 10.60
CA LEU A 150 -2.10 19.29 10.77
C LEU A 150 -2.69 18.47 9.61
N MET A 151 -3.82 18.90 9.04
CA MET A 151 -4.34 18.34 7.80
C MET A 151 -3.38 18.62 6.63
N GLY A 152 -2.78 19.82 6.56
CA GLY A 152 -1.73 20.13 5.59
C GLY A 152 -0.50 19.21 5.73
N VAL A 153 -0.09 18.86 6.96
CA VAL A 153 0.98 17.89 7.22
C VAL A 153 0.60 16.50 6.71
N TRP A 154 -0.66 16.09 6.89
CA TRP A 154 -1.18 14.84 6.31
C TRP A 154 -1.10 14.85 4.78
N CYS A 155 -1.54 15.92 4.12
CA CYS A 155 -1.42 16.05 2.67
C CYS A 155 0.04 16.10 2.20
N LEU A 156 0.96 16.67 2.99
CA LEU A 156 2.39 16.67 2.69
C LEU A 156 2.99 15.26 2.69
N SER A 157 2.44 14.34 3.49
CA SER A 157 2.88 12.93 3.45
C SER A 157 2.63 12.27 2.09
N SER A 158 1.51 12.62 1.43
CA SER A 158 1.23 12.13 0.07
C SER A 158 2.25 12.66 -0.94
N ALA A 159 2.66 13.92 -0.83
CA ALA A 159 3.71 14.47 -1.68
C ALA A 159 5.06 13.78 -1.47
N ALA A 160 5.42 13.49 -0.22
CA ALA A 160 6.63 12.72 0.11
C ALA A 160 6.54 11.28 -0.41
N ALA A 161 5.37 10.65 -0.28
CA ALA A 161 5.12 9.30 -0.79
C ALA A 161 5.24 9.24 -2.32
N ASN A 162 4.66 10.19 -3.05
CA ASN A 162 4.76 10.28 -4.51
C ASN A 162 6.22 10.49 -4.96
N LYS A 163 6.99 11.31 -4.24
CA LYS A 163 8.42 11.46 -4.53
C LYS A 163 9.17 10.14 -4.33
N LEU A 164 8.90 9.43 -3.24
CA LEU A 164 9.51 8.12 -2.96
C LEU A 164 9.05 7.08 -4.00
N ALA A 165 7.77 7.07 -4.36
CA ALA A 165 7.23 6.20 -5.41
C ALA A 165 7.95 6.41 -6.74
N GLY A 166 8.17 7.66 -7.15
CA GLY A 166 8.91 7.99 -8.37
C GLY A 166 10.37 7.53 -8.33
N VAL A 167 11.05 7.63 -7.18
CA VAL A 167 12.41 7.10 -7.01
C VAL A 167 12.42 5.58 -7.12
N LEU A 168 11.48 4.91 -6.45
CA LEU A 168 11.38 3.44 -6.45
C LEU A 168 10.98 2.90 -7.81
N SER A 169 10.07 3.56 -8.54
CA SER A 169 9.68 3.13 -9.89
C SER A 169 10.84 3.20 -10.90
N GLY A 170 11.79 4.11 -10.68
CA GLY A 170 13.04 4.18 -11.48
C GLY A 170 13.98 2.98 -11.30
N LEU A 171 13.70 2.11 -10.32
CA LEU A 171 14.44 0.86 -10.10
C LEU A 171 13.84 -0.33 -10.86
N TYR A 172 12.71 -0.14 -11.54
CA TYR A 172 12.06 -1.19 -12.32
C TYR A 172 13.04 -1.76 -13.36
N PRO A 173 13.24 -3.09 -13.42
CA PRO A 173 14.24 -3.72 -14.27
C PRO A 173 13.77 -3.80 -15.74
N ALA A 174 13.52 -2.63 -16.35
CA ALA A 174 13.21 -2.55 -17.78
C ALA A 174 14.42 -3.03 -18.60
N ASP A 175 14.15 -3.80 -19.65
CA ASP A 175 15.17 -4.27 -20.60
C ASP A 175 16.34 -5.08 -19.95
N GLY A 176 16.09 -5.74 -18.82
CA GLY A 176 17.10 -6.54 -18.13
C GLY A 176 18.22 -5.72 -17.47
N LYS A 177 18.02 -4.44 -17.23
CA LYS A 177 18.99 -3.60 -16.51
C LYS A 177 19.05 -3.97 -15.04
N ILE A 178 20.23 -4.34 -14.57
CA ILE A 178 20.50 -4.55 -13.14
C ILE A 178 20.64 -3.20 -12.47
N THR A 179 19.80 -2.95 -11.49
CA THR A 179 19.89 -1.76 -10.63
C THR A 179 20.23 -2.15 -9.20
N SER A 180 20.62 -1.20 -8.36
CA SER A 180 20.89 -1.46 -6.95
C SER A 180 20.28 -0.39 -6.06
N PHE A 181 19.70 -0.81 -4.94
CA PHE A 181 19.13 0.07 -3.94
C PHE A 181 19.64 -0.31 -2.55
N LEU A 182 20.31 0.62 -1.87
CA LEU A 182 20.91 0.39 -0.53
C LEU A 182 21.77 -0.89 -0.43
N GLY A 183 22.46 -1.26 -1.52
CA GLY A 183 23.30 -2.46 -1.58
C GLY A 183 22.55 -3.75 -1.96
N TYR A 184 21.22 -3.71 -2.09
CA TYR A 184 20.42 -4.79 -2.64
C TYR A 184 20.43 -4.71 -4.17
N GLN A 185 20.82 -5.78 -4.84
CA GLN A 185 20.81 -5.87 -6.30
C GLN A 185 19.42 -6.29 -6.77
N ILE A 186 18.92 -5.59 -7.76
CA ILE A 186 17.64 -5.83 -8.40
C ILE A 186 17.95 -6.34 -9.79
N ALA A 187 17.92 -7.65 -9.95
CA ALA A 187 18.23 -8.32 -11.21
C ALA A 187 16.98 -8.66 -12.01
N ASP A 188 15.85 -8.92 -11.32
CA ASP A 188 14.60 -9.33 -11.92
C ASP A 188 13.37 -8.64 -11.28
N LEU A 189 12.19 -9.00 -11.75
CA LEU A 189 10.91 -8.45 -11.24
C LEU A 189 10.59 -8.93 -9.82
N SER A 190 10.99 -10.14 -9.46
CA SER A 190 10.79 -10.66 -8.10
C SER A 190 11.58 -9.83 -7.11
N ASP A 191 12.87 -9.56 -7.39
CA ASP A 191 13.72 -8.68 -6.58
C ASP A 191 13.12 -7.29 -6.42
N PHE A 192 12.58 -6.74 -7.52
CA PHE A 192 11.93 -5.42 -7.50
C PHE A 192 10.71 -5.41 -6.57
N PHE A 193 9.82 -6.38 -6.68
CA PHE A 193 8.63 -6.44 -5.82
C PHE A 193 8.97 -6.75 -4.36
N MET A 194 10.06 -7.49 -4.11
CA MET A 194 10.53 -7.76 -2.75
C MET A 194 10.95 -6.51 -1.98
N ILE A 195 11.35 -5.42 -2.65
CA ILE A 195 11.60 -4.14 -1.99
C ILE A 195 10.34 -3.65 -1.26
N PHE A 196 9.18 -3.69 -1.93
CA PHE A 196 7.90 -3.27 -1.35
C PHE A 196 7.43 -4.20 -0.25
N VAL A 197 7.73 -5.51 -0.37
CA VAL A 197 7.47 -6.51 0.68
C VAL A 197 8.21 -6.14 1.95
N TRP A 198 9.54 -5.97 1.87
CA TRP A 198 10.36 -5.64 3.02
C TRP A 198 10.00 -4.28 3.62
N MET A 199 9.79 -3.28 2.78
CA MET A 199 9.40 -1.93 3.21
C MET A 199 8.06 -1.95 3.97
N SER A 200 7.04 -2.62 3.42
CA SER A 200 5.70 -2.67 4.00
C SER A 200 5.67 -3.47 5.30
N PHE A 201 6.31 -4.65 5.34
CA PHE A 201 6.37 -5.45 6.57
C PHE A 201 7.22 -4.80 7.66
N ALA A 202 8.36 -4.20 7.33
CA ALA A 202 9.16 -3.47 8.29
C ALA A 202 8.37 -2.32 8.92
N ALA A 203 7.69 -1.52 8.10
CA ALA A 203 6.82 -0.44 8.57
C ALA A 203 5.65 -0.97 9.42
N ALA A 204 5.00 -2.07 9.02
CA ALA A 204 3.91 -2.71 9.75
C ALA A 204 4.37 -3.19 11.13
N ILE A 205 5.49 -3.90 11.20
CA ILE A 205 6.04 -4.43 12.46
C ILE A 205 6.41 -3.29 13.42
N VAL A 206 7.13 -2.28 12.93
CA VAL A 206 7.53 -1.15 13.76
C VAL A 206 6.30 -0.40 14.27
N LEU A 207 5.32 -0.14 13.42
CA LEU A 207 4.07 0.54 13.81
C LEU A 207 3.26 -0.31 14.81
N ALA A 208 3.17 -1.63 14.62
CA ALA A 208 2.51 -2.53 15.55
C ALA A 208 3.18 -2.54 16.94
N LEU A 209 4.51 -2.54 16.98
CA LEU A 209 5.27 -2.46 18.25
C LEU A 209 5.08 -1.10 18.94
N LEU A 210 4.97 -0.02 18.18
CA LEU A 210 4.73 1.31 18.71
C LEU A 210 3.26 1.54 19.10
N SER A 211 2.31 0.75 18.58
CA SER A 211 0.87 0.95 18.78
C SER A 211 0.49 1.08 20.24
N LYS A 212 0.96 0.15 21.09
CA LYS A 212 0.69 0.16 22.53
C LYS A 212 1.20 1.42 23.24
N ARG A 213 2.33 2.00 22.77
CA ARG A 213 2.85 3.26 23.33
C ARG A 213 2.08 4.46 22.83
N LEU A 214 1.71 4.46 21.57
CA LEU A 214 0.92 5.53 20.96
C LEU A 214 -0.50 5.60 21.54
N GLU A 215 -1.11 4.45 21.83
CA GLU A 215 -2.45 4.36 22.46
C GLU A 215 -2.48 4.87 23.90
N LYS A 216 -1.47 4.55 24.70
CA LYS A 216 -1.39 5.08 26.08
C LYS A 216 -1.29 6.60 26.15
N LEU A 217 -1.03 7.22 25.02
CA LEU A 217 -0.90 8.67 24.88
C LEU A 217 -2.13 9.31 24.22
N MET A 218 -3.10 8.51 23.73
CA MET A 218 -4.41 8.92 23.22
C MET A 218 -5.46 8.95 24.30
#